data_4e4f5efe77c9b2761f1626ad9a653c53
#
_entry.id   4e4f5efe77c9b2761f1626ad9a653c53
#
_cell.length_a   1.000
_cell.length_b   1.000
_cell.length_c   1.000
_cell.angle_alpha   90.00
_cell.angle_beta   90.00
_cell.angle_gamma   90.00
#
_symmetry.space_group_name_H-M   'P 1'
#
loop_
_entity.id
_entity.type
_entity.pdbx_description
1 polymer ?
#
loop_
_entity_poly.entity_id
_entity_poly.type
_entity_poly.pdbx_seq_one_letter_code
_entity_poly.pdbx_strand_id
1 'polypeptide(L)'
;MRVDIWSDIVCPFCYLGKRNFEIALAQFEHRDEVEVRWHSFELDQNAREDNALPLAERIAAKYSLNLEESIATQEGIAERAQEVGLDFNWRNAKYGNSFDAHRIIHHATAQGKAAEAQEAFKKAYFTQGRSIEKHESIRKIASEIGLDSRQVDEILAADHYAEDVRADERFAQELGITSVPFFLIEAQWVINGAQPPAAILEGLNRVWTETHKPQTMPPVRPHVPQNPEVQGGAEGAS
;
A
#
# COMPACT_ATOMS: atom_id res chain seq x y z
N MET A 1 9.12 -8.84 8.26
CA MET A 1 9.33 -7.86 7.15
C MET A 1 8.15 -6.91 7.09
N ARG A 2 8.39 -5.59 7.07
CA ARG A 2 7.33 -4.59 6.98
C ARG A 2 7.14 -4.11 5.53
N VAL A 3 5.88 -4.00 5.13
CA VAL A 3 5.48 -3.45 3.82
C VAL A 3 4.49 -2.31 4.04
N ASP A 4 4.91 -1.09 3.79
CA ASP A 4 4.08 0.10 3.81
C ASP A 4 3.50 0.35 2.41
N ILE A 5 2.18 0.57 2.29
CA ILE A 5 1.48 0.68 1.01
C ILE A 5 0.64 1.94 0.97
N TRP A 6 1.03 2.92 0.14
CA TRP A 6 0.19 4.09 -0.15
C TRP A 6 -0.78 3.77 -1.27
N SER A 7 -2.04 4.10 -1.05
CA SER A 7 -3.12 3.68 -1.94
C SER A 7 -4.31 4.63 -1.86
N ASP A 8 -4.92 4.94 -3.01
CA ASP A 8 -6.23 5.58 -3.06
C ASP A 8 -7.32 4.57 -3.44
N ILE A 9 -8.52 4.79 -2.94
CA ILE A 9 -9.70 3.98 -3.21
C ILE A 9 -10.12 4.11 -4.68
N VAL A 10 -10.06 5.33 -5.23
CA VAL A 10 -10.48 5.65 -6.60
C VAL A 10 -9.42 5.34 -7.65
N CYS A 11 -8.24 4.87 -7.25
CA CYS A 11 -7.16 4.52 -8.16
C CYS A 11 -7.33 3.09 -8.69
N PRO A 12 -7.54 2.88 -10.00
CA PRO A 12 -7.69 1.54 -10.56
C PRO A 12 -6.43 0.70 -10.42
N PHE A 13 -5.26 1.32 -10.57
CA PHE A 13 -3.97 0.65 -10.36
C PHE A 13 -3.75 0.26 -8.90
N CYS A 14 -4.34 0.98 -7.93
CA CYS A 14 -4.30 0.60 -6.53
C CYS A 14 -5.11 -0.67 -6.24
N TYR A 15 -6.26 -0.85 -6.90
CA TYR A 15 -7.03 -2.09 -6.76
C TYR A 15 -6.32 -3.28 -7.41
N LEU A 16 -5.79 -3.08 -8.61
CA LEU A 16 -4.98 -4.09 -9.30
C LEU A 16 -3.70 -4.42 -8.51
N GLY A 17 -2.97 -3.40 -8.03
CA GLY A 17 -1.75 -3.58 -7.27
C GLY A 17 -1.96 -4.30 -5.94
N LYS A 18 -3.07 -4.00 -5.24
CA LYS A 18 -3.49 -4.75 -4.04
C LYS A 18 -3.67 -6.23 -4.36
N ARG A 19 -4.43 -6.57 -5.41
CA ARG A 19 -4.67 -7.96 -5.80
C ARG A 19 -3.38 -8.67 -6.22
N ASN A 20 -2.53 -8.01 -6.99
CA ASN A 20 -1.24 -8.55 -7.40
C ASN A 20 -0.33 -8.83 -6.20
N PHE A 21 -0.31 -7.91 -5.22
CA PHE A 21 0.43 -8.08 -3.98
C PHE A 21 -0.12 -9.26 -3.16
N GLU A 22 -1.42 -9.40 -3.03
CA GLU A 22 -2.06 -10.53 -2.32
C GLU A 22 -1.72 -11.88 -2.95
N ILE A 23 -1.73 -11.97 -4.29
CA ILE A 23 -1.33 -13.17 -5.03
C ILE A 23 0.15 -13.49 -4.80
N ALA A 24 1.01 -12.49 -4.81
CA ALA A 24 2.43 -12.65 -4.53
C ALA A 24 2.68 -13.09 -3.08
N LEU A 25 2.03 -12.41 -2.13
CA LEU A 25 2.16 -12.69 -0.71
C LEU A 25 1.69 -14.13 -0.37
N ALA A 26 0.62 -14.59 -1.01
CA ALA A 26 0.12 -15.96 -0.81
C ALA A 26 1.13 -17.03 -1.25
N GLN A 27 2.03 -16.71 -2.18
CA GLN A 27 3.10 -17.59 -2.67
C GLN A 27 4.44 -17.38 -1.93
N PHE A 28 4.54 -16.33 -1.11
CA PHE A 28 5.76 -16.02 -0.37
C PHE A 28 5.91 -16.97 0.83
N GLU A 29 7.06 -17.64 0.94
CA GLU A 29 7.32 -18.64 1.98
C GLU A 29 7.17 -18.08 3.40
N HIS A 30 7.61 -16.84 3.60
CA HIS A 30 7.61 -16.15 4.90
C HIS A 30 6.43 -15.18 5.08
N ARG A 31 5.30 -15.44 4.42
CA ARG A 31 4.11 -14.56 4.43
C ARG A 31 3.61 -14.22 5.83
N ASP A 32 3.71 -15.17 6.75
CA ASP A 32 3.23 -15.01 8.13
C ASP A 32 4.13 -14.07 8.96
N GLU A 33 5.31 -13.71 8.42
CA GLU A 33 6.25 -12.77 9.00
C GLU A 33 6.20 -11.40 8.31
N VAL A 34 5.19 -11.17 7.45
CA VAL A 34 4.99 -9.89 6.76
C VAL A 34 3.94 -9.06 7.48
N GLU A 35 4.33 -7.89 7.97
CA GLU A 35 3.43 -6.87 8.48
C GLU A 35 3.09 -5.89 7.36
N VAL A 36 1.81 -5.81 6.99
CA VAL A 36 1.33 -4.88 5.95
C VAL A 36 0.68 -3.68 6.62
N ARG A 37 1.15 -2.47 6.27
CA ARG A 37 0.58 -1.20 6.71
C ARG A 37 0.04 -0.42 5.52
N TRP A 38 -1.23 -0.05 5.60
CA TRP A 38 -1.88 0.77 4.59
C TRP A 38 -1.86 2.22 4.97
N HIS A 39 -1.47 3.07 4.02
CA HIS A 39 -1.43 4.52 4.14
C HIS A 39 -2.40 5.15 3.14
N SER A 40 -3.08 6.19 3.59
CA SER A 40 -3.99 6.97 2.77
C SER A 40 -3.23 7.82 1.76
N PHE A 41 -3.81 7.95 0.58
CA PHE A 41 -3.36 8.87 -0.46
C PHE A 41 -4.57 9.30 -1.28
N GLU A 42 -4.83 10.59 -1.41
CA GLU A 42 -5.88 11.11 -2.26
C GLU A 42 -5.28 11.61 -3.58
N LEU A 43 -5.64 11.00 -4.70
CA LEU A 43 -5.24 11.47 -6.05
C LEU A 43 -5.85 12.83 -6.40
N ASP A 44 -6.96 13.18 -5.75
CA ASP A 44 -7.64 14.45 -5.93
C ASP A 44 -8.43 14.83 -4.66
N GLN A 45 -7.79 15.63 -3.80
CA GLN A 45 -8.41 16.13 -2.55
C GLN A 45 -9.63 17.04 -2.81
N ASN A 46 -9.76 17.58 -4.02
CA ASN A 46 -10.85 18.46 -4.42
C ASN A 46 -11.95 17.74 -5.21
N ALA A 47 -11.85 16.42 -5.35
CA ALA A 47 -12.87 15.62 -6.02
C ALA A 47 -14.25 15.83 -5.37
N ARG A 48 -15.31 15.82 -6.20
CA ARG A 48 -16.71 15.86 -5.75
C ARG A 48 -17.54 14.94 -6.64
N GLU A 49 -18.45 14.21 -6.00
CA GLU A 49 -19.44 13.46 -6.76
C GLU A 49 -20.46 14.43 -7.37
N ASP A 50 -20.22 14.81 -8.59
CA ASP A 50 -21.26 15.34 -9.45
C ASP A 50 -21.59 14.27 -10.51
N ASN A 51 -22.83 13.95 -10.68
CA ASN A 51 -23.27 12.95 -11.67
C ASN A 51 -23.32 13.50 -13.10
N ALA A 52 -22.69 14.65 -13.36
CA ALA A 52 -22.80 15.36 -14.62
C ALA A 52 -21.96 14.75 -15.74
N LEU A 53 -20.79 14.13 -15.41
CA LEU A 53 -19.90 13.56 -16.41
C LEU A 53 -19.55 12.11 -16.11
N PRO A 54 -19.58 11.21 -17.11
CA PRO A 54 -19.05 9.85 -17.00
C PRO A 54 -17.56 9.84 -16.62
N LEU A 55 -17.11 8.77 -15.94
CA LEU A 55 -15.72 8.64 -15.51
C LEU A 55 -14.72 8.82 -16.66
N ALA A 56 -15.00 8.24 -17.83
CA ALA A 56 -14.11 8.35 -19.00
C ALA A 56 -13.92 9.81 -19.46
N GLU A 57 -14.96 10.63 -19.42
CA GLU A 57 -14.87 12.05 -19.79
C GLU A 57 -14.03 12.84 -18.76
N ARG A 58 -14.17 12.52 -17.46
CA ARG A 58 -13.35 13.12 -16.40
C ARG A 58 -11.88 12.75 -16.52
N ILE A 59 -11.59 11.48 -16.79
CA ILE A 59 -10.23 11.00 -17.00
C ILE A 59 -9.62 11.66 -18.25
N ALA A 60 -10.38 11.74 -19.34
CA ALA A 60 -9.96 12.45 -20.54
C ALA A 60 -9.56 13.91 -20.25
N ALA A 61 -10.42 14.64 -19.54
CA ALA A 61 -10.16 16.02 -19.15
C ALA A 61 -8.94 16.16 -18.20
N LYS A 62 -8.83 15.28 -17.20
CA LYS A 62 -7.74 15.31 -16.21
C LYS A 62 -6.36 15.05 -16.82
N TYR A 63 -6.27 14.15 -17.80
CA TYR A 63 -5.00 13.73 -18.40
C TYR A 63 -4.78 14.27 -19.83
N SER A 64 -5.63 15.19 -20.29
CA SER A 64 -5.56 15.78 -21.63
C SER A 64 -5.60 14.71 -22.76
N LEU A 65 -6.41 13.69 -22.56
CA LEU A 65 -6.67 12.63 -23.53
C LEU A 65 -7.94 12.98 -24.34
N ASN A 66 -8.09 12.39 -25.51
CA ASN A 66 -9.41 12.33 -26.13
C ASN A 66 -10.27 11.23 -25.48
N LEU A 67 -11.56 11.24 -25.72
CA LEU A 67 -12.49 10.29 -25.08
C LEU A 67 -12.21 8.83 -25.46
N GLU A 68 -11.84 8.57 -26.71
CA GLU A 68 -11.51 7.23 -27.21
C GLU A 68 -10.27 6.67 -26.51
N GLU A 69 -9.21 7.46 -26.38
CA GLU A 69 -8.01 7.10 -25.62
C GLU A 69 -8.31 6.81 -24.16
N SER A 70 -9.17 7.63 -23.53
CA SER A 70 -9.58 7.40 -22.15
C SER A 70 -10.36 6.10 -21.99
N ILE A 71 -11.30 5.82 -22.89
CA ILE A 71 -12.06 4.56 -22.90
C ILE A 71 -11.10 3.37 -23.11
N ALA A 72 -10.23 3.42 -24.10
CA ALA A 72 -9.26 2.35 -24.39
C ALA A 72 -8.36 2.09 -23.16
N THR A 73 -7.94 3.13 -22.46
CA THR A 73 -7.16 3.01 -21.22
C THR A 73 -7.95 2.25 -20.14
N GLN A 74 -9.23 2.61 -19.91
CA GLN A 74 -10.06 1.94 -18.91
C GLN A 74 -10.36 0.48 -19.30
N GLU A 75 -10.56 0.18 -20.58
CA GLU A 75 -10.72 -1.21 -21.08
C GLU A 75 -9.46 -2.03 -20.82
N GLY A 76 -8.30 -1.52 -21.17
CA GLY A 76 -7.03 -2.22 -20.91
C GLY A 76 -6.76 -2.46 -19.41
N ILE A 77 -7.21 -1.56 -18.52
CA ILE A 77 -7.15 -1.79 -17.09
C ILE A 77 -8.14 -2.89 -16.68
N ALA A 78 -9.37 -2.88 -17.24
CA ALA A 78 -10.38 -3.89 -16.94
C ALA A 78 -9.95 -5.30 -17.37
N GLU A 79 -9.31 -5.44 -18.55
CA GLU A 79 -8.74 -6.70 -19.02
C GLU A 79 -7.68 -7.23 -18.04
N ARG A 80 -6.73 -6.39 -17.64
CA ARG A 80 -5.71 -6.77 -16.65
C ARG A 80 -6.31 -7.13 -15.28
N ALA A 81 -7.37 -6.45 -14.87
CA ALA A 81 -8.10 -6.74 -13.64
C ALA A 81 -8.78 -8.11 -13.71
N GLN A 82 -9.37 -8.45 -14.85
CA GLN A 82 -9.99 -9.74 -15.09
C GLN A 82 -8.99 -10.91 -15.00
N GLU A 83 -7.75 -10.74 -15.51
CA GLU A 83 -6.68 -11.73 -15.43
C GLU A 83 -6.37 -12.16 -13.98
N VAL A 84 -6.59 -11.27 -13.00
CA VAL A 84 -6.36 -11.52 -11.58
C VAL A 84 -7.66 -11.68 -10.78
N GLY A 85 -8.79 -11.92 -11.46
CA GLY A 85 -10.07 -12.23 -10.85
C GLY A 85 -10.80 -11.03 -10.25
N LEU A 86 -10.52 -9.81 -10.70
CA LEU A 86 -11.27 -8.61 -10.32
C LEU A 86 -12.34 -8.29 -11.37
N ASP A 87 -13.58 -8.10 -10.91
CA ASP A 87 -14.67 -7.57 -11.72
C ASP A 87 -14.61 -6.03 -11.71
N PHE A 88 -14.08 -5.48 -12.80
CA PHE A 88 -13.80 -4.05 -12.90
C PHE A 88 -14.80 -3.34 -13.82
N ASN A 89 -15.90 -2.88 -13.24
CA ASN A 89 -16.99 -2.23 -13.95
C ASN A 89 -16.86 -0.69 -13.90
N TRP A 90 -15.79 -0.17 -14.48
CA TRP A 90 -15.42 1.25 -14.44
C TRP A 90 -16.49 2.20 -14.96
N ARG A 91 -17.38 1.75 -15.87
CA ARG A 91 -18.47 2.57 -16.43
C ARG A 91 -19.49 2.99 -15.38
N ASN A 92 -19.61 2.20 -14.31
CA ASN A 92 -20.53 2.49 -13.21
C ASN A 92 -19.83 3.23 -12.04
N ALA A 93 -18.51 3.40 -12.08
CA ALA A 93 -17.77 4.07 -11.02
C ALA A 93 -18.20 5.54 -10.90
N LYS A 94 -18.46 5.97 -9.68
CA LYS A 94 -18.93 7.33 -9.36
C LYS A 94 -17.76 8.13 -8.82
N TYR A 95 -17.23 9.00 -9.66
CA TYR A 95 -16.15 9.90 -9.24
C TYR A 95 -16.57 10.71 -8.01
N GLY A 96 -15.70 10.79 -7.03
CA GLY A 96 -15.98 11.49 -5.78
C GLY A 96 -14.77 11.55 -4.87
N ASN A 97 -14.90 12.29 -3.77
CA ASN A 97 -13.85 12.44 -2.78
C ASN A 97 -13.70 11.16 -1.95
N SER A 98 -12.47 10.72 -1.71
CA SER A 98 -12.16 9.50 -0.95
C SER A 98 -11.80 9.75 0.53
N PHE A 99 -11.78 11.00 0.97
CA PHE A 99 -11.31 11.36 2.32
C PHE A 99 -12.05 10.65 3.44
N ASP A 100 -13.38 10.74 3.46
CA ASP A 100 -14.18 10.12 4.53
C ASP A 100 -14.08 8.58 4.50
N ALA A 101 -13.97 7.99 3.30
CA ALA A 101 -13.73 6.55 3.18
C ALA A 101 -12.35 6.16 3.73
N HIS A 102 -11.31 6.97 3.52
CA HIS A 102 -10.00 6.77 4.16
C HIS A 102 -10.07 6.85 5.68
N ARG A 103 -10.81 7.79 6.25
CA ARG A 103 -11.04 7.89 7.70
C ARG A 103 -11.68 6.62 8.28
N ILE A 104 -12.64 6.04 7.57
CA ILE A 104 -13.26 4.76 7.95
C ILE A 104 -12.26 3.60 7.82
N ILE A 105 -11.36 3.62 6.83
CA ILE A 105 -10.30 2.63 6.69
C ILE A 105 -9.32 2.71 7.88
N HIS A 106 -8.95 3.89 8.34
CA HIS A 106 -8.14 4.05 9.57
C HIS A 106 -8.84 3.47 10.79
N HIS A 107 -10.15 3.72 10.94
CA HIS A 107 -10.94 3.11 12.01
C HIS A 107 -10.97 1.57 11.91
N ALA A 108 -11.15 1.03 10.72
CA ALA A 108 -11.08 -0.42 10.48
C ALA A 108 -9.69 -0.98 10.80
N THR A 109 -8.62 -0.25 10.46
CA THR A 109 -7.24 -0.62 10.77
C THR A 109 -7.00 -0.74 12.26
N ALA A 110 -7.52 0.19 13.06
CA ALA A 110 -7.46 0.13 14.53
C ALA A 110 -8.18 -1.11 15.12
N GLN A 111 -9.08 -1.74 14.35
CA GLN A 111 -9.77 -2.99 14.70
C GLN A 111 -9.18 -4.24 14.03
N GLY A 112 -8.01 -4.14 13.38
CA GLY A 112 -7.36 -5.24 12.68
C GLY A 112 -8.03 -5.65 11.35
N LYS A 113 -8.88 -4.76 10.78
CA LYS A 113 -9.67 -5.02 9.56
C LYS A 113 -9.21 -4.19 8.35
N ALA A 114 -7.94 -3.82 8.31
CA ALA A 114 -7.40 -2.97 7.25
C ALA A 114 -7.59 -3.57 5.84
N ALA A 115 -7.25 -4.85 5.67
CA ALA A 115 -7.33 -5.54 4.39
C ALA A 115 -8.77 -5.67 3.89
N GLU A 116 -9.70 -6.01 4.79
CA GLU A 116 -11.13 -6.12 4.49
C GLU A 116 -11.72 -4.76 4.10
N ALA A 117 -11.33 -3.68 4.78
CA ALA A 117 -11.79 -2.34 4.46
C ALA A 117 -11.26 -1.87 3.10
N GLN A 118 -9.98 -2.06 2.83
CA GLN A 118 -9.38 -1.78 1.51
C GLN A 118 -10.10 -2.53 0.38
N GLU A 119 -10.44 -3.81 0.58
CA GLU A 119 -11.19 -4.59 -0.39
C GLU A 119 -12.61 -4.08 -0.57
N ALA A 120 -13.34 -3.86 0.54
CA ALA A 120 -14.74 -3.47 0.51
C ALA A 120 -14.96 -2.12 -0.21
N PHE A 121 -14.14 -1.11 0.11
CA PHE A 121 -14.27 0.21 -0.51
C PHE A 121 -13.89 0.19 -2.00
N LYS A 122 -12.81 -0.50 -2.39
CA LYS A 122 -12.41 -0.62 -3.78
C LYS A 122 -13.43 -1.42 -4.61
N LYS A 123 -13.94 -2.53 -4.07
CA LYS A 123 -15.01 -3.32 -4.68
C LYS A 123 -16.29 -2.52 -4.82
N ALA A 124 -16.68 -1.78 -3.78
CA ALA A 124 -17.86 -0.91 -3.83
C ALA A 124 -17.75 0.12 -4.96
N TYR A 125 -16.58 0.72 -5.12
CA TYR A 125 -16.33 1.72 -6.16
C TYR A 125 -16.26 1.12 -7.55
N PHE A 126 -15.35 0.16 -7.78
CA PHE A 126 -15.05 -0.35 -9.13
C PHE A 126 -15.99 -1.44 -9.62
N THR A 127 -16.48 -2.31 -8.75
CA THR A 127 -17.35 -3.41 -9.15
C THR A 127 -18.84 -3.05 -9.06
N GLN A 128 -19.21 -2.39 -7.94
CA GLN A 128 -20.63 -2.17 -7.61
C GLN A 128 -21.13 -0.77 -8.02
N GLY A 129 -20.26 0.15 -8.43
CA GLY A 129 -20.64 1.52 -8.80
C GLY A 129 -21.26 2.33 -7.66
N ARG A 130 -20.82 2.03 -6.42
CA ARG A 130 -21.32 2.72 -5.22
C ARG A 130 -20.51 3.99 -4.97
N SER A 131 -21.15 5.00 -4.43
CA SER A 131 -20.48 6.21 -3.98
C SER A 131 -19.54 5.91 -2.79
N ILE A 132 -18.34 6.50 -2.83
CA ILE A 132 -17.39 6.50 -1.71
C ILE A 132 -17.31 7.86 -1.01
N GLU A 133 -18.12 8.84 -1.46
CA GLU A 133 -18.26 10.18 -0.87
C GLU A 133 -19.53 10.30 -0.03
N LYS A 134 -20.64 9.68 -0.46
CA LYS A 134 -21.92 9.78 0.25
C LYS A 134 -21.91 8.97 1.55
N HIS A 135 -22.12 9.63 2.67
CA HIS A 135 -22.13 9.02 4.01
C HIS A 135 -23.07 7.81 4.10
N GLU A 136 -24.25 7.84 3.45
CA GLU A 136 -25.15 6.68 3.41
C GLU A 136 -24.49 5.45 2.80
N SER A 137 -23.74 5.62 1.70
CA SER A 137 -23.03 4.53 1.05
C SER A 137 -21.85 4.04 1.90
N ILE A 138 -21.08 4.97 2.48
CA ILE A 138 -19.96 4.66 3.38
C ILE A 138 -20.44 3.81 4.56
N ARG A 139 -21.56 4.19 5.22
CA ARG A 139 -22.17 3.41 6.30
C ARG A 139 -22.52 1.99 5.91
N LYS A 140 -23.09 1.81 4.73
CA LYS A 140 -23.43 0.47 4.22
C LYS A 140 -22.16 -0.38 3.99
N ILE A 141 -21.12 0.21 3.38
CA ILE A 141 -19.84 -0.48 3.16
C ILE A 141 -19.20 -0.86 4.49
N ALA A 142 -19.16 0.08 5.44
CA ALA A 142 -18.62 -0.16 6.78
C ALA A 142 -19.36 -1.27 7.54
N SER A 143 -20.70 -1.29 7.44
CA SER A 143 -21.52 -2.34 8.04
C SER A 143 -21.26 -3.73 7.44
N GLU A 144 -21.00 -3.83 6.14
CA GLU A 144 -20.70 -5.09 5.45
C GLU A 144 -19.41 -5.76 5.95
N ILE A 145 -18.46 -4.97 6.48
CA ILE A 145 -17.23 -5.47 7.11
C ILE A 145 -17.33 -5.54 8.64
N GLY A 146 -18.54 -5.36 9.18
CA GLY A 146 -18.82 -5.50 10.60
C GLY A 146 -18.23 -4.41 11.49
N LEU A 147 -18.14 -3.16 11.00
CA LEU A 147 -17.85 -2.00 11.84
C LEU A 147 -19.12 -1.56 12.59
N ASP A 148 -18.94 -1.07 13.81
CA ASP A 148 -20.05 -0.57 14.63
C ASP A 148 -20.64 0.70 14.00
N SER A 149 -21.96 0.68 13.74
CA SER A 149 -22.65 1.77 13.05
C SER A 149 -22.62 3.10 13.82
N ARG A 150 -22.63 3.04 15.15
CA ARG A 150 -22.58 4.25 15.98
C ARG A 150 -21.21 4.90 15.88
N GLN A 151 -20.13 4.10 15.94
CA GLN A 151 -18.78 4.63 15.78
C GLN A 151 -18.55 5.22 14.38
N VAL A 152 -19.08 4.56 13.33
CA VAL A 152 -19.04 5.09 11.97
C VAL A 152 -19.79 6.43 11.87
N ASP A 153 -20.96 6.55 12.49
CA ASP A 153 -21.72 7.80 12.53
C ASP A 153 -20.97 8.93 13.26
N GLU A 154 -20.33 8.61 14.39
CA GLU A 154 -19.49 9.55 15.15
C GLU A 154 -18.30 10.04 14.33
N ILE A 155 -17.63 9.15 13.59
CA ILE A 155 -16.52 9.51 12.71
C ILE A 155 -16.98 10.43 11.60
N LEU A 156 -18.08 10.10 10.93
CA LEU A 156 -18.59 10.89 9.82
C LEU A 156 -19.18 12.25 10.25
N ALA A 157 -19.60 12.39 11.51
CA ALA A 157 -20.12 13.64 12.07
C ALA A 157 -19.04 14.57 12.63
N ALA A 158 -17.82 14.09 12.86
CA ALA A 158 -16.71 14.83 13.45
C ALA A 158 -15.40 14.58 12.67
N ASP A 159 -14.27 15.07 13.17
CA ASP A 159 -12.96 15.00 12.49
C ASP A 159 -12.11 13.79 12.93
N HIS A 160 -12.72 12.74 13.46
CA HIS A 160 -11.99 11.53 13.84
C HIS A 160 -11.23 10.94 12.65
N TYR A 161 -9.97 10.58 12.85
CA TYR A 161 -9.03 10.07 11.83
C TYR A 161 -8.72 11.05 10.67
N ALA A 162 -9.19 12.31 10.72
CA ALA A 162 -8.85 13.30 9.70
C ALA A 162 -7.33 13.58 9.69
N GLU A 163 -6.75 13.75 10.87
CA GLU A 163 -5.30 13.99 11.01
C GLU A 163 -4.47 12.76 10.61
N ASP A 164 -4.96 11.54 10.85
CA ASP A 164 -4.27 10.31 10.42
C ASP A 164 -4.15 10.25 8.88
N VAL A 165 -5.23 10.57 8.16
CA VAL A 165 -5.21 10.67 6.69
C VAL A 165 -4.19 11.72 6.25
N ARG A 166 -4.23 12.91 6.85
CA ARG A 166 -3.29 14.00 6.49
C ARG A 166 -1.84 13.68 6.86
N ALA A 167 -1.61 12.93 7.94
CA ALA A 167 -0.29 12.46 8.32
C ALA A 167 0.29 11.48 7.29
N ASP A 168 -0.50 10.54 6.80
CA ASP A 168 -0.10 9.63 5.72
C ASP A 168 0.29 10.37 4.44
N GLU A 169 -0.48 11.39 4.07
CA GLU A 169 -0.22 12.20 2.87
C GLU A 169 1.04 13.06 3.02
N ARG A 170 1.26 13.66 4.19
CA ARG A 170 2.51 14.38 4.48
C ARG A 170 3.70 13.42 4.43
N PHE A 171 3.56 12.24 4.99
CA PHE A 171 4.61 11.23 4.95
C PHE A 171 4.90 10.79 3.51
N ALA A 172 3.87 10.61 2.67
CA ALA A 172 4.06 10.38 1.24
C ALA A 172 4.84 11.53 0.58
N GLN A 173 4.49 12.77 0.90
CA GLN A 173 5.17 13.95 0.35
C GLN A 173 6.65 14.04 0.79
N GLU A 174 6.96 13.75 2.05
CA GLU A 174 8.32 13.71 2.59
C GLU A 174 9.18 12.64 1.89
N LEU A 175 8.57 11.51 1.53
CA LEU A 175 9.23 10.43 0.78
C LEU A 175 9.27 10.69 -0.74
N GLY A 176 8.68 11.79 -1.23
CA GLY A 176 8.60 12.10 -2.66
C GLY A 176 7.67 11.19 -3.45
N ILE A 177 6.68 10.57 -2.80
CA ILE A 177 5.68 9.72 -3.44
C ILE A 177 4.69 10.61 -4.20
N THR A 178 4.67 10.49 -5.52
CA THR A 178 3.79 11.27 -6.42
C THR A 178 2.77 10.42 -7.16
N SER A 179 2.85 9.11 -7.02
CA SER A 179 1.95 8.16 -7.69
C SER A 179 1.70 6.93 -6.83
N VAL A 180 0.53 6.32 -6.98
CA VAL A 180 0.09 5.14 -6.24
C VAL A 180 -0.45 4.05 -7.17
N PRO A 181 -0.39 2.75 -6.81
CA PRO A 181 0.10 2.23 -5.53
C PRO A 181 1.61 2.35 -5.42
N PHE A 182 2.08 2.60 -4.21
CA PHE A 182 3.49 2.65 -3.88
C PHE A 182 3.76 1.73 -2.70
N PHE A 183 4.71 0.82 -2.85
CA PHE A 183 5.08 -0.14 -1.83
C PHE A 183 6.49 0.16 -1.34
N LEU A 184 6.66 0.36 -0.05
CA LEU A 184 7.94 0.55 0.60
C LEU A 184 8.19 -0.63 1.55
N ILE A 185 9.23 -1.40 1.27
CA ILE A 185 9.56 -2.61 2.02
C ILE A 185 10.78 -2.31 2.90
N GLU A 186 10.68 -2.60 4.21
CA GLU A 186 11.74 -2.37 5.19
C GLU A 186 12.33 -0.94 5.14
N ALA A 187 11.49 0.05 4.79
CA ALA A 187 11.88 1.47 4.64
C ALA A 187 13.07 1.71 3.67
N GLN A 188 13.39 0.78 2.77
CA GLN A 188 14.55 0.84 1.89
C GLN A 188 14.28 0.44 0.44
N TRP A 189 13.41 -0.56 0.21
CA TRP A 189 13.14 -1.07 -1.14
C TRP A 189 11.77 -0.64 -1.62
N VAL A 190 11.71 -0.26 -2.88
CA VAL A 190 10.50 0.30 -3.49
C VAL A 190 10.00 -0.61 -4.60
N ILE A 191 8.69 -0.88 -4.59
CA ILE A 191 7.95 -1.37 -5.75
C ILE A 191 6.95 -0.27 -6.12
N ASN A 192 7.06 0.27 -7.32
CA ASN A 192 6.19 1.35 -7.80
C ASN A 192 5.15 0.83 -8.78
N GLY A 193 3.90 1.23 -8.60
CA GLY A 193 2.78 0.85 -9.46
C GLY A 193 2.30 -0.60 -9.29
N ALA A 194 1.30 -0.96 -10.08
CA ALA A 194 0.69 -2.29 -10.08
C ALA A 194 1.55 -3.28 -10.87
N GLN A 195 2.70 -3.68 -10.31
CA GLN A 195 3.56 -4.68 -10.90
C GLN A 195 2.89 -6.06 -10.93
N PRO A 196 3.24 -6.95 -11.88
CA PRO A 196 2.73 -8.32 -11.92
C PRO A 196 3.07 -9.10 -10.64
N PRO A 197 2.25 -10.10 -10.23
CA PRO A 197 2.50 -10.88 -9.02
C PRO A 197 3.89 -11.51 -8.96
N ALA A 198 4.40 -12.03 -10.08
CA ALA A 198 5.72 -12.64 -10.14
C ALA A 198 6.85 -11.63 -9.81
N ALA A 199 6.76 -10.40 -10.32
CA ALA A 199 7.74 -9.36 -10.03
C ALA A 199 7.68 -8.89 -8.56
N ILE A 200 6.48 -8.82 -7.98
CA ILE A 200 6.32 -8.52 -6.55
C ILE A 200 6.92 -9.64 -5.70
N LEU A 201 6.64 -10.91 -6.02
CA LEU A 201 7.19 -12.06 -5.31
C LEU A 201 8.73 -12.11 -5.37
N GLU A 202 9.30 -11.82 -6.54
CA GLU A 202 10.75 -11.70 -6.69
C GLU A 202 11.32 -10.61 -5.79
N GLY A 203 10.67 -9.43 -5.74
CA GLY A 203 11.03 -8.33 -4.86
C GLY A 203 10.99 -8.74 -3.38
N LEU A 204 9.92 -9.39 -2.93
CA LEU A 204 9.79 -9.89 -1.55
C LEU A 204 10.90 -10.89 -1.19
N ASN A 205 11.16 -11.87 -2.06
CA ASN A 205 12.23 -12.86 -1.86
C ASN A 205 13.63 -12.23 -1.78
N ARG A 206 13.88 -11.24 -2.66
CA ARG A 206 15.16 -10.51 -2.66
C ARG A 206 15.35 -9.75 -1.36
N VAL A 207 14.35 -8.95 -0.95
CA VAL A 207 14.43 -8.19 0.30
C VAL A 207 14.61 -9.11 1.49
N TRP A 208 13.85 -10.20 1.55
CA TRP A 208 13.98 -11.20 2.60
C TRP A 208 15.40 -11.75 2.70
N THR A 209 15.95 -12.18 1.58
CA THR A 209 17.32 -12.71 1.51
C THR A 209 18.35 -11.68 1.96
N GLU A 210 18.18 -10.40 1.59
CA GLU A 210 19.11 -9.34 1.94
C GLU A 210 19.06 -8.95 3.42
N THR A 211 17.87 -9.00 4.03
CA THR A 211 17.66 -8.60 5.43
C THR A 211 17.88 -9.75 6.43
N HIS A 212 17.77 -11.00 5.99
CA HIS A 212 17.94 -12.21 6.83
C HIS A 212 19.21 -12.99 6.50
N LYS A 213 20.22 -12.35 5.92
CA LYS A 213 21.54 -12.98 5.74
C LYS A 213 22.10 -13.39 7.11
N PRO A 214 22.60 -14.64 7.28
CA PRO A 214 23.33 -15.01 8.48
C PRO A 214 24.49 -14.03 8.64
N GLN A 215 24.59 -13.39 9.80
CA GLN A 215 25.75 -12.58 10.11
C GLN A 215 26.96 -13.52 10.08
N THR A 216 27.80 -13.43 9.05
CA THR A 216 29.10 -14.10 9.05
C THR A 216 29.90 -13.46 10.15
N MET A 217 30.05 -14.16 11.28
CA MET A 217 30.97 -13.73 12.31
C MET A 217 32.34 -13.55 11.65
N PRO A 218 33.01 -12.41 11.87
CA PRO A 218 34.38 -12.26 11.38
C PRO A 218 35.20 -13.44 11.91
N PRO A 219 36.12 -13.99 11.10
CA PRO A 219 36.91 -15.11 11.53
C PRO A 219 37.59 -14.75 12.85
N VAL A 220 37.36 -15.57 13.87
CA VAL A 220 38.05 -15.44 15.14
C VAL A 220 39.52 -15.56 14.83
N ARG A 221 40.28 -14.48 14.94
CA ARG A 221 41.75 -14.54 14.81
C ARG A 221 42.27 -15.42 15.95
N PRO A 222 43.01 -16.51 15.67
CA PRO A 222 43.58 -17.29 16.73
C PRO A 222 44.50 -16.38 17.55
N HIS A 223 44.29 -16.41 18.85
CA HIS A 223 45.17 -15.72 19.79
C HIS A 223 46.54 -16.40 19.71
N VAL A 224 47.49 -15.75 19.07
CA VAL A 224 48.89 -16.17 19.08
C VAL A 224 49.46 -15.76 20.42
N PRO A 225 49.84 -16.71 21.31
CA PRO A 225 50.46 -16.36 22.57
C PRO A 225 51.79 -15.65 22.29
N GLN A 226 51.93 -14.44 22.78
CA GLN A 226 53.22 -13.75 22.78
C GLN A 226 54.16 -14.52 23.72
N ASN A 227 55.22 -15.12 23.15
CA ASN A 227 56.29 -15.75 23.92
C ASN A 227 56.97 -14.66 24.74
N PRO A 228 57.13 -14.78 26.07
CA PRO A 228 57.90 -13.83 26.85
C PRO A 228 59.40 -13.92 26.41
N GLU A 229 59.95 -12.80 25.96
CA GLU A 229 61.30 -12.62 25.67
C GLU A 229 62.12 -13.02 26.91
N VAL A 230 63.01 -14.04 26.76
CA VAL A 230 64.01 -14.41 27.72
C VAL A 230 65.04 -13.28 27.75
N GLN A 231 64.98 -12.43 28.77
CA GLN A 231 66.07 -11.52 29.08
C GLN A 231 67.23 -12.32 29.63
N GLY A 232 68.15 -12.60 28.70
CA GLY A 232 69.49 -13.18 29.07
C GLY A 232 70.31 -12.12 29.74
N GLY A 233 70.53 -12.30 31.03
CA GLY A 233 71.50 -11.54 31.77
C GLY A 233 72.92 -11.91 31.27
N ALA A 234 73.69 -10.87 30.95
CA ALA A 234 75.17 -11.00 30.80
C ALA A 234 75.79 -10.27 32.00
N GLU A 235 76.12 -11.03 33.03
CA GLU A 235 77.07 -10.57 34.02
C GLU A 235 78.49 -10.67 33.40
N GLY A 236 79.12 -9.53 33.35
CA GLY A 236 80.53 -9.43 32.97
C GLY A 236 81.50 -9.62 34.15
N ALA A 237 82.57 -10.09 33.91
CA ALA A 237 83.74 -10.10 34.85
C ALA A 237 84.93 -9.45 34.21
N SER A 238 85.58 -8.61 35.03
CA SER A 238 86.92 -8.06 34.98
C SER A 238 87.17 -6.73 34.36
#